data_c611ac8e71094955319e6f9cde5768bc
#
_entry.id   c611ac8e71094955319e6f9cde5768bc
#
_cell.length_a   1.000
_cell.length_b   1.000
_cell.length_c   1.000
_cell.angle_alpha   90.00
_cell.angle_beta   90.00
_cell.angle_gamma   90.00
#
_symmetry.space_group_name_H-M   'P 1'
#
loop_
_entity.id
_entity.type
_entity.pdbx_description
1 polymer ?
#
loop_
_entity_poly.entity_id
_entity_poly.type
_entity_poly.pdbx_seq_one_letter_code
_entity_poly.pdbx_strand_id
1 'polypeptide(L)'
;MAKILILECLIFTLLSCGAVFWSIRPAAGGVLGRMHVYPPVIVDRCRALGIIPESGEGPEYNLERAVFILVSIPLQSCLCFFFGGCRDFLSAFLQSYLMWITELWFEVLVFGCGWFCHASRWVIPGTEDLADAYHDYWYHIKGGILGMSMRAVLAAPVGFLVNLLADLIA
;
A
#
# COMPACT_ATOMS: atom_id res chain seq x y z
N MET A 1 -0.49 -25.09 7.88
CA MET A 1 -0.01 -24.13 6.87
C MET A 1 -1.07 -23.08 6.51
N ALA A 2 -2.26 -23.41 5.97
CA ALA A 2 -3.25 -22.38 5.56
C ALA A 2 -3.67 -21.41 6.68
N LYS A 3 -3.89 -21.87 7.91
CA LYS A 3 -4.27 -21.00 9.04
C LYS A 3 -3.18 -20.00 9.41
N ILE A 4 -1.92 -20.41 9.32
CA ILE A 4 -0.77 -19.53 9.59
C ILE A 4 -0.68 -18.44 8.53
N LEU A 5 -0.76 -18.80 7.25
CA LEU A 5 -0.76 -17.85 6.15
C LEU A 5 -1.90 -16.82 6.26
N ILE A 6 -3.11 -17.27 6.61
CA ILE A 6 -4.24 -16.35 6.83
C ILE A 6 -3.93 -15.37 7.96
N LEU A 7 -3.37 -15.85 9.06
CA LEU A 7 -2.99 -15.00 10.20
C LEU A 7 -1.91 -13.97 9.80
N GLU A 8 -0.90 -14.39 9.05
CA GLU A 8 0.16 -13.52 8.54
C GLU A 8 -0.39 -12.44 7.61
N CYS A 9 -1.29 -12.82 6.68
CA CYS A 9 -1.97 -11.85 5.81
C CYS A 9 -2.79 -10.84 6.63
N LEU A 10 -3.51 -11.30 7.65
CA LEU A 10 -4.29 -10.41 8.54
C LEU A 10 -3.39 -9.46 9.33
N ILE A 11 -2.32 -9.97 9.94
CA ILE A 11 -1.36 -9.14 10.70
C ILE A 11 -0.74 -8.09 9.79
N PHE A 12 -0.24 -8.49 8.61
CA PHE A 12 0.39 -7.58 7.69
C PHE A 12 -0.59 -6.51 7.18
N THR A 13 -1.81 -6.89 6.80
CA THR A 13 -2.85 -5.96 6.37
C THR A 13 -3.22 -4.97 7.48
N LEU A 14 -3.37 -5.41 8.74
CA LEU A 14 -3.67 -4.53 9.87
C LEU A 14 -2.55 -3.52 10.14
N LEU A 15 -1.29 -3.95 10.04
CA LEU A 15 -0.14 -3.04 10.17
C LEU A 15 -0.10 -2.01 9.05
N SER A 16 -0.39 -2.41 7.81
CA SER A 16 -0.51 -1.52 6.65
C SER A 16 -1.65 -0.51 6.82
N CYS A 17 -2.80 -0.94 7.33
CA CYS A 17 -3.91 -0.04 7.68
C CYS A 17 -3.47 1.02 8.70
N GLY A 18 -2.73 0.61 9.73
CA GLY A 18 -2.15 1.55 10.71
C GLY A 18 -1.24 2.60 10.05
N ALA A 19 -0.40 2.18 9.11
CA ALA A 19 0.45 3.10 8.35
C ALA A 19 -0.37 4.06 7.46
N VAL A 20 -1.46 3.59 6.83
CA VAL A 20 -2.38 4.45 6.07
C VAL A 20 -3.01 5.49 6.98
N PHE A 21 -3.58 5.09 8.12
CA PHE A 21 -4.17 6.04 9.08
C PHE A 21 -3.14 7.04 9.61
N TRP A 22 -1.91 6.59 9.85
CA TRP A 22 -0.82 7.46 10.25
C TRP A 22 -0.49 8.50 9.19
N SER A 23 -0.48 8.15 7.91
CA SER A 23 -0.12 9.03 6.80
C SER A 23 -1.17 10.10 6.47
N ILE A 24 -2.44 9.90 6.85
CA ILE A 24 -3.52 10.90 6.63
C ILE A 24 -3.77 11.83 7.82
N ARG A 25 -2.94 11.75 8.87
CA ARG A 25 -3.05 12.69 10.00
C ARG A 25 -2.75 14.13 9.55
N PRO A 26 -3.32 15.16 10.21
CA PRO A 26 -3.11 16.57 9.85
C PRO A 26 -1.62 16.96 9.80
N ALA A 27 -0.81 16.44 10.72
CA ALA A 27 0.64 16.69 10.78
C ALA A 27 1.40 16.14 9.55
N ALA A 28 0.84 15.18 8.82
CA ALA A 28 1.41 14.63 7.58
C ALA A 28 0.74 15.21 6.31
N GLY A 29 0.12 16.41 6.39
CA GLY A 29 -0.56 17.03 5.27
C GLY A 29 -2.00 16.57 5.06
N GLY A 30 -2.52 15.67 5.91
CA GLY A 30 -3.88 15.16 5.81
C GLY A 30 -4.12 14.42 4.48
N VAL A 31 -5.29 14.67 3.88
CA VAL A 31 -5.65 14.04 2.59
C VAL A 31 -4.79 14.54 1.42
N LEU A 32 -4.23 15.75 1.51
CA LEU A 32 -3.34 16.30 0.48
C LEU A 32 -1.98 15.57 0.41
N GLY A 33 -1.53 14.96 1.49
CA GLY A 33 -0.34 14.11 1.52
C GLY A 33 -0.49 12.81 0.72
N ARG A 34 -1.71 12.49 0.26
CA ARG A 34 -2.00 11.27 -0.49
C ARG A 34 -2.56 11.53 -1.90
N MET A 35 -2.05 12.55 -2.58
CA MET A 35 -2.55 12.93 -3.91
C MET A 35 -2.48 11.80 -4.95
N HIS A 36 -1.61 10.82 -4.76
CA HIS A 36 -1.51 9.65 -5.64
C HIS A 36 -2.75 8.74 -5.65
N VAL A 37 -3.62 8.83 -4.63
CA VAL A 37 -4.87 8.05 -4.61
C VAL A 37 -6.00 8.74 -5.37
N TYR A 38 -5.81 10.01 -5.76
CA TYR A 38 -6.82 10.79 -6.46
C TYR A 38 -6.75 10.60 -7.98
N PRO A 39 -7.90 10.53 -8.67
CA PRO A 39 -7.93 10.59 -10.14
C PRO A 39 -7.21 11.83 -10.69
N PRO A 40 -6.55 11.71 -11.85
CA PRO A 40 -5.74 12.80 -12.42
C PRO A 40 -6.50 14.13 -12.57
N VAL A 41 -7.78 14.09 -12.91
CA VAL A 41 -8.61 15.30 -13.09
C VAL A 41 -8.73 16.11 -11.79
N ILE A 42 -8.78 15.46 -10.64
CA ILE A 42 -8.80 16.13 -9.32
C ILE A 42 -7.44 16.71 -9.01
N VAL A 43 -6.37 15.95 -9.27
CA VAL A 43 -4.98 16.40 -9.07
C VAL A 43 -4.68 17.63 -9.92
N ASP A 44 -5.07 17.64 -11.18
CA ASP A 44 -4.87 18.76 -12.11
C ASP A 44 -5.67 20.00 -11.68
N ARG A 45 -6.89 19.82 -11.18
CA ARG A 45 -7.68 20.92 -10.59
C ARG A 45 -6.99 21.50 -9.36
N CYS A 46 -6.46 20.66 -8.46
CA CYS A 46 -5.73 21.11 -7.27
C CYS A 46 -4.46 21.90 -7.63
N ARG A 47 -3.75 21.49 -8.70
CA ARG A 47 -2.62 22.28 -9.24
C ARG A 47 -3.06 23.62 -9.79
N ALA A 48 -4.11 23.65 -10.60
CA ALA A 48 -4.65 24.88 -11.16
C ALA A 48 -5.13 25.88 -10.11
N LEU A 49 -5.60 25.39 -8.96
CA LEU A 49 -6.01 26.20 -7.81
C LEU A 49 -4.82 26.57 -6.88
N GLY A 50 -3.62 26.10 -7.15
CA GLY A 50 -2.45 26.34 -6.30
C GLY A 50 -2.50 25.65 -4.93
N ILE A 51 -3.37 24.62 -4.76
CA ILE A 51 -3.50 23.86 -3.52
C ILE A 51 -2.30 22.93 -3.31
N ILE A 52 -1.77 22.39 -4.40
CA ILE A 52 -0.59 21.53 -4.40
C ILE A 52 0.48 22.08 -5.35
N PRO A 53 1.78 21.81 -5.09
CA PRO A 53 2.86 22.24 -5.96
C PRO A 53 2.82 21.51 -7.31
N GLU A 54 3.40 22.14 -8.35
CA GLU A 54 3.51 21.53 -9.68
C GLU A 54 4.37 20.26 -9.69
N SER A 55 5.33 20.15 -8.76
CA SER A 55 6.26 19.03 -8.66
C SER A 55 5.65 17.70 -8.17
N GLY A 56 4.36 17.65 -7.85
CA GLY A 56 3.69 16.43 -7.40
C GLY A 56 3.79 16.19 -5.89
N GLU A 57 3.97 14.91 -5.49
CA GLU A 57 4.00 14.50 -4.08
C GLU A 57 5.20 15.08 -3.33
N GLY A 58 4.97 15.51 -2.08
CA GLY A 58 6.02 16.05 -1.24
C GLY A 58 7.07 14.99 -0.83
N PRO A 59 8.28 15.42 -0.45
CA PRO A 59 9.37 14.53 -0.05
C PRO A 59 9.01 13.66 1.17
N GLU A 60 8.12 14.11 2.03
CA GLU A 60 7.67 13.37 3.22
C GLU A 60 6.95 12.07 2.86
N TYR A 61 6.10 12.08 1.82
CA TYR A 61 5.42 10.88 1.35
C TYR A 61 6.41 9.82 0.85
N ASN A 62 7.43 10.22 0.09
CA ASN A 62 8.46 9.31 -0.41
C ASN A 62 9.26 8.68 0.74
N LEU A 63 9.54 9.43 1.81
CA LEU A 63 10.23 8.92 2.99
C LEU A 63 9.35 7.93 3.75
N GLU A 64 8.07 8.23 4.01
CA GLU A 64 7.15 7.33 4.70
C GLU A 64 7.00 6.00 3.93
N ARG A 65 6.87 6.08 2.61
CA ARG A 65 6.81 4.90 1.73
C ARG A 65 8.10 4.06 1.77
N ALA A 66 9.25 4.71 1.73
CA ALA A 66 10.54 4.04 1.83
C ALA A 66 10.71 3.33 3.18
N VAL A 67 10.36 4.00 4.28
CA VAL A 67 10.40 3.42 5.63
C VAL A 67 9.44 2.23 5.73
N PHE A 68 8.22 2.35 5.21
CA PHE A 68 7.26 1.25 5.20
C PHE A 68 7.81 0.01 4.47
N ILE A 69 8.40 0.19 3.28
CA ILE A 69 9.01 -0.92 2.52
C ILE A 69 10.19 -1.52 3.29
N LEU A 70 11.09 -0.68 3.82
CA LEU A 70 12.27 -1.12 4.57
C LEU A 70 11.91 -1.92 5.84
N VAL A 71 10.81 -1.60 6.50
CA VAL A 71 10.31 -2.33 7.67
C VAL A 71 9.55 -3.59 7.26
N SER A 72 8.78 -3.52 6.17
CA SER A 72 7.94 -4.63 5.71
C SER A 72 8.75 -5.84 5.23
N ILE A 73 9.87 -5.62 4.55
CA ILE A 73 10.70 -6.71 4.01
C ILE A 73 11.28 -7.59 5.15
N PRO A 74 11.99 -7.06 6.16
CA PRO A 74 12.47 -7.86 7.29
C PRO A 74 11.33 -8.52 8.08
N LEU A 75 10.23 -7.79 8.31
CA LEU A 75 9.06 -8.32 9.02
C LEU A 75 8.49 -9.54 8.30
N GLN A 76 8.23 -9.44 7.00
CA GLN A 76 7.72 -10.58 6.21
C GLN A 76 8.73 -11.72 6.15
N SER A 77 10.04 -11.43 6.07
CA SER A 77 11.07 -12.47 6.12
C SER A 77 11.02 -13.24 7.45
N CYS A 78 10.86 -12.54 8.57
CA CYS A 78 10.68 -13.17 9.88
C CYS A 78 9.39 -14.00 9.94
N LEU A 79 8.28 -13.49 9.45
CA LEU A 79 7.01 -14.22 9.41
C LEU A 79 7.14 -15.48 8.56
N CYS A 80 7.62 -15.38 7.33
CA CYS A 80 7.81 -16.52 6.43
C CYS A 80 8.75 -17.58 7.03
N PHE A 81 9.88 -17.14 7.65
CA PHE A 81 10.88 -18.08 8.18
C PHE A 81 10.43 -18.75 9.47
N PHE A 82 10.01 -17.98 10.49
CA PHE A 82 9.73 -18.51 11.82
C PHE A 82 8.33 -19.09 11.98
N PHE A 83 7.33 -18.52 11.31
CA PHE A 83 5.93 -18.95 11.44
C PHE A 83 5.46 -19.73 10.22
N GLY A 84 5.77 -19.27 9.00
CA GLY A 84 5.42 -19.94 7.76
C GLY A 84 6.22 -21.21 7.49
N GLY A 85 7.41 -21.33 8.11
CA GLY A 85 8.29 -22.48 7.93
C GLY A 85 8.98 -22.52 6.58
N CYS A 86 9.03 -21.40 5.84
CA CYS A 86 9.73 -21.29 4.58
C CYS A 86 11.24 -21.44 4.77
N ARG A 87 11.89 -22.19 3.88
CA ARG A 87 13.35 -22.45 3.93
C ARG A 87 14.02 -22.26 2.58
N ASP A 88 13.27 -21.88 1.55
CA ASP A 88 13.76 -21.66 0.19
C ASP A 88 13.13 -20.39 -0.41
N PHE A 89 13.79 -19.90 -1.47
CA PHE A 89 13.36 -18.68 -2.15
C PHE A 89 11.89 -18.73 -2.61
N LEU A 90 11.49 -19.81 -3.28
CA LEU A 90 10.19 -19.87 -3.93
C LEU A 90 9.04 -19.89 -2.93
N SER A 91 9.17 -20.69 -1.86
CA SER A 91 8.14 -20.77 -0.82
C SER A 91 7.95 -19.42 -0.11
N ALA A 92 9.05 -18.73 0.23
CA ALA A 92 9.01 -17.44 0.89
C ALA A 92 8.53 -16.32 -0.05
N PHE A 93 8.95 -16.33 -1.32
CA PHE A 93 8.46 -15.42 -2.34
C PHE A 93 6.95 -15.51 -2.52
N LEU A 94 6.42 -16.74 -2.70
CA LEU A 94 4.98 -16.94 -2.91
C LEU A 94 4.17 -16.54 -1.67
N GLN A 95 4.63 -16.87 -0.47
CA GLN A 95 3.98 -16.48 0.77
C GLN A 95 3.96 -14.97 0.97
N SER A 96 5.11 -14.31 0.78
CA SER A 96 5.22 -12.84 0.82
C SER A 96 4.34 -12.18 -0.25
N TYR A 97 4.34 -12.71 -1.48
CA TYR A 97 3.49 -12.20 -2.55
C TYR A 97 2.01 -12.26 -2.20
N LEU A 98 1.55 -13.36 -1.60
CA LEU A 98 0.16 -13.48 -1.13
C LEU A 98 -0.16 -12.46 -0.03
N MET A 99 0.75 -12.19 0.91
CA MET A 99 0.57 -11.14 1.91
C MET A 99 0.43 -9.76 1.25
N TRP A 100 1.31 -9.42 0.29
CA TRP A 100 1.25 -8.17 -0.46
C TRP A 100 -0.01 -8.03 -1.31
N ILE A 101 -0.48 -9.10 -1.95
CA ILE A 101 -1.71 -9.09 -2.77
C ILE A 101 -2.94 -8.93 -1.88
N THR A 102 -2.98 -9.60 -0.73
CA THR A 102 -4.08 -9.46 0.22
C THR A 102 -4.19 -8.03 0.74
N GLU A 103 -3.07 -7.44 1.11
CA GLU A 103 -2.98 -6.04 1.55
C GLU A 103 -3.43 -5.08 0.43
N LEU A 104 -2.90 -5.24 -0.78
CA LEU A 104 -3.23 -4.42 -1.94
C LEU A 104 -4.73 -4.42 -2.23
N TRP A 105 -5.35 -5.60 -2.30
CA TRP A 105 -6.78 -5.69 -2.58
C TRP A 105 -7.65 -5.20 -1.43
N PHE A 106 -7.18 -5.34 -0.20
CA PHE A 106 -7.84 -4.70 0.94
C PHE A 106 -7.77 -3.17 0.81
N GLU A 107 -6.62 -2.61 0.49
CA GLU A 107 -6.46 -1.17 0.27
C GLU A 107 -7.36 -0.67 -0.87
N VAL A 108 -7.38 -1.36 -2.01
CA VAL A 108 -8.21 -0.99 -3.17
C VAL A 108 -9.70 -1.05 -2.86
N LEU A 109 -10.17 -2.14 -2.26
CA LEU A 109 -11.59 -2.36 -2.06
C LEU A 109 -12.14 -1.60 -0.85
N VAL A 110 -11.42 -1.60 0.27
CA VAL A 110 -11.91 -1.00 1.52
C VAL A 110 -11.58 0.49 1.58
N PHE A 111 -10.33 0.88 1.31
CA PHE A 111 -9.96 2.28 1.35
C PHE A 111 -10.30 3.02 0.06
N GLY A 112 -9.97 2.48 -1.10
CA GLY A 112 -10.25 3.12 -2.39
C GLY A 112 -11.74 3.14 -2.71
N CYS A 113 -12.33 1.98 -2.99
CA CYS A 113 -13.73 1.90 -3.40
C CYS A 113 -14.70 2.14 -2.23
N GLY A 114 -14.39 1.69 -1.03
CA GLY A 114 -15.25 1.85 0.13
C GLY A 114 -15.15 3.24 0.73
N TRP A 115 -14.02 3.58 1.32
CA TRP A 115 -13.90 4.80 2.12
C TRP A 115 -13.67 6.06 1.28
N PHE A 116 -12.71 6.05 0.36
CA PHE A 116 -12.41 7.21 -0.49
C PHE A 116 -13.63 7.64 -1.31
N CYS A 117 -14.27 6.70 -2.00
CA CYS A 117 -15.40 7.03 -2.87
C CYS A 117 -16.66 7.47 -2.14
N HIS A 118 -16.76 7.31 -0.80
CA HIS A 118 -18.01 7.59 -0.08
C HIS A 118 -17.86 8.62 1.05
N ALA A 119 -16.66 8.90 1.53
CA ALA A 119 -16.51 9.80 2.67
C ALA A 119 -16.18 11.22 2.21
N SER A 120 -17.03 12.18 2.57
CA SER A 120 -16.89 13.60 2.24
C SER A 120 -15.56 14.24 2.68
N ARG A 121 -14.87 13.65 3.67
CA ARG A 121 -13.57 14.12 4.13
C ARG A 121 -12.45 14.06 3.07
N TRP A 122 -12.66 13.27 2.00
CA TRP A 122 -11.71 13.19 0.89
C TRP A 122 -11.95 14.26 -0.17
N VAL A 123 -13.12 14.93 -0.14
CA VAL A 123 -13.42 16.01 -1.08
C VAL A 123 -12.59 17.23 -0.73
N ILE A 124 -11.76 17.67 -1.67
CA ILE A 124 -10.86 18.83 -1.50
C ILE A 124 -11.65 20.09 -1.82
N PRO A 125 -11.61 21.14 -0.95
CA PRO A 125 -12.29 22.41 -1.22
C PRO A 125 -11.89 23.02 -2.58
N GLY A 126 -12.88 23.37 -3.40
CA GLY A 126 -12.71 23.89 -4.77
C GLY A 126 -12.70 22.80 -5.86
N THR A 127 -13.03 21.55 -5.50
CA THR A 127 -13.18 20.42 -6.44
C THR A 127 -14.52 19.69 -6.30
N GLU A 128 -15.48 20.30 -5.62
CA GLU A 128 -16.80 19.72 -5.31
C GLU A 128 -17.62 19.42 -6.58
N ASP A 129 -17.35 20.16 -7.65
CA ASP A 129 -17.96 19.96 -8.97
C ASP A 129 -17.49 18.70 -9.69
N LEU A 130 -16.41 18.05 -9.20
CA LEU A 130 -15.85 16.81 -9.75
C LEU A 130 -16.37 15.55 -9.04
N ALA A 131 -17.63 15.56 -8.57
CA ALA A 131 -18.20 14.46 -7.79
C ALA A 131 -18.08 13.09 -8.47
N ASP A 132 -18.27 13.02 -9.78
CA ASP A 132 -18.17 11.77 -10.56
C ASP A 132 -16.75 11.19 -10.51
N ALA A 133 -15.71 12.04 -10.47
CA ALA A 133 -14.34 11.60 -10.38
C ALA A 133 -13.99 11.00 -9.00
N TYR A 134 -14.64 11.49 -7.93
CA TYR A 134 -14.51 10.91 -6.59
C TYR A 134 -15.17 9.53 -6.48
N HIS A 135 -16.13 9.21 -7.33
CA HIS A 135 -16.83 7.92 -7.38
C HIS A 135 -16.28 6.97 -8.46
N ASP A 136 -15.10 7.24 -9.01
CA ASP A 136 -14.48 6.38 -10.03
C ASP A 136 -13.84 5.13 -9.39
N TYR A 137 -14.66 4.12 -9.13
CA TYR A 137 -14.19 2.81 -8.64
C TYR A 137 -13.18 2.15 -9.59
N TRP A 138 -13.38 2.36 -10.91
CA TRP A 138 -12.52 1.75 -11.90
C TRP A 138 -11.10 2.28 -11.85
N TYR A 139 -10.92 3.54 -11.50
CA TYR A 139 -9.59 4.12 -11.26
C TYR A 139 -8.82 3.34 -10.19
N HIS A 140 -9.46 3.06 -9.04
CA HIS A 140 -8.83 2.30 -7.96
C HIS A 140 -8.56 0.84 -8.33
N ILE A 141 -9.52 0.16 -9.00
CA ILE A 141 -9.37 -1.22 -9.46
C ILE A 141 -8.22 -1.34 -10.47
N LYS A 142 -8.13 -0.43 -11.44
CA LYS A 142 -7.01 -0.37 -12.40
C LYS A 142 -5.67 -0.21 -11.67
N GLY A 143 -5.61 0.69 -10.69
CA GLY A 143 -4.43 0.87 -9.85
C GLY A 143 -4.02 -0.41 -9.14
N GLY A 144 -4.98 -1.16 -8.61
CA GLY A 144 -4.78 -2.46 -8.00
C GLY A 144 -4.20 -3.49 -8.98
N ILE A 145 -4.81 -3.64 -10.16
CA ILE A 145 -4.32 -4.57 -11.20
C ILE A 145 -2.86 -4.25 -11.59
N LEU A 146 -2.56 -2.98 -11.84
CA LEU A 146 -1.19 -2.54 -12.15
C LEU A 146 -0.24 -2.73 -10.98
N GLY A 147 -0.72 -2.53 -9.75
CA GLY A 147 0.04 -2.69 -8.52
C GLY A 147 0.49 -4.14 -8.25
N MET A 148 -0.20 -5.15 -8.80
CA MET A 148 0.16 -6.56 -8.58
C MET A 148 1.59 -6.89 -9.04
N SER A 149 2.03 -6.35 -10.17
CA SER A 149 3.39 -6.56 -10.67
C SER A 149 4.45 -5.95 -9.75
N MET A 150 4.19 -4.76 -9.22
CA MET A 150 5.08 -4.12 -8.24
C MET A 150 5.18 -4.94 -6.95
N ARG A 151 4.09 -5.55 -6.49
CA ARG A 151 4.09 -6.42 -5.30
C ARG A 151 4.94 -7.67 -5.49
N ALA A 152 5.04 -8.21 -6.71
CA ALA A 152 5.99 -9.30 -7.02
C ALA A 152 7.45 -8.83 -6.87
N VAL A 153 7.76 -7.62 -7.30
CA VAL A 153 9.11 -7.04 -7.10
C VAL A 153 9.43 -6.87 -5.61
N LEU A 154 8.45 -6.47 -4.78
CA LEU A 154 8.65 -6.32 -3.33
C LEU A 154 8.75 -7.67 -2.60
N ALA A 155 8.15 -8.73 -3.11
CA ALA A 155 8.24 -10.07 -2.52
C ALA A 155 9.59 -10.75 -2.79
N ALA A 156 10.29 -10.42 -3.87
CA ALA A 156 11.55 -11.05 -4.23
C ALA A 156 12.65 -10.89 -3.16
N PRO A 157 12.91 -9.70 -2.57
CA PRO A 157 13.85 -9.56 -1.47
C PRO A 157 13.55 -10.44 -0.27
N VAL A 158 12.26 -10.67 0.04
CA VAL A 158 11.85 -11.57 1.14
C VAL A 158 12.29 -13.01 0.84
N GLY A 159 12.05 -13.47 -0.40
CA GLY A 159 12.49 -14.79 -0.84
C GLY A 159 14.01 -14.96 -0.70
N PHE A 160 14.80 -13.97 -1.13
CA PHE A 160 16.27 -13.99 -1.01
C PHE A 160 16.73 -13.99 0.45
N LEU A 161 16.15 -13.15 1.31
CA LEU A 161 16.51 -13.09 2.72
C LEU A 161 16.19 -14.39 3.46
N VAL A 162 15.05 -15.01 3.20
CA VAL A 162 14.67 -16.28 3.82
C VAL A 162 15.60 -17.41 3.35
N ASN A 163 15.92 -17.47 2.07
CA ASN A 163 16.86 -18.47 1.56
C ASN A 163 18.25 -18.30 2.21
N LEU A 164 18.76 -17.06 2.30
CA LEU A 164 20.03 -16.76 2.95
C LEU A 164 20.02 -17.15 4.44
N LEU A 165 18.93 -16.86 5.15
CA LEU A 165 18.78 -17.26 6.56
C LEU A 165 18.76 -18.79 6.73
N ALA A 166 18.11 -19.50 5.81
CA ALA A 166 18.09 -20.97 5.83
C ALA A 166 19.49 -21.55 5.65
N ASP A 167 20.26 -21.02 4.70
CA ASP A 167 21.63 -21.45 4.43
C ASP A 167 22.61 -21.15 5.59
N LEU A 168 22.35 -20.05 6.35
CA LEU A 168 23.19 -19.68 7.50
C LEU A 168 22.93 -20.52 8.77
N ILE A 169 21.73 -21.14 8.86
CA ILE A 169 21.31 -21.89 10.06
C ILE A 169 21.41 -23.42 9.83
N ALA A 170 21.55 -23.85 8.57
CA ALA A 170 21.72 -25.27 8.20
C ALA A 170 23.12 -25.79 8.57
#